data_b50852bd9c3ce3b6bd3339781fae4546
#
_entry.id   b50852bd9c3ce3b6bd3339781fae4546
#
_cell.length_a   1.000
_cell.length_b   1.000
_cell.length_c   1.000
_cell.angle_alpha   90.00
_cell.angle_beta   90.00
_cell.angle_gamma   90.00
#
_symmetry.space_group_name_H-M   'P 1'
#
loop_
_entity.id
_entity.type
_entity.pdbx_description
1 polymer ?
#
loop_
_entity_poly.entity_id
_entity_poly.type
_entity_poly.pdbx_seq_one_letter_code
_entity_poly.pdbx_strand_id
1 'polypeptide(L)'
;MLKKVLCMFILAAVLLSMAGCEVETLLNDILKWPGEREPWEPQLPVQTEPPVVIPAETEPPAVIPAETEPATEPAPLHSELYIPGLAVEDVILYFNEVCLDAEFSDSGDPSLLQKWGEPIFYQVNGDPTPEDLAVLEGFAAWLNTLEGFPGIREAGPEQGENLQIWFCSSEELIERMGDHLYGSDGAVTYWYDDNRIYDEIICIRNDLDQYLRNSVILEEVYNGLGPVQDTALRPDSLIYSEFSEPQELTDIDELILKLLYHPDMVWGMNAEQCEEVIRRLYY
;
A
#
# COMPACT_ATOMS: atom_id res chain seq x y z
N MET A 1 -20.36 14.98 9.70
CA MET A 1 -19.08 15.48 10.23
C MET A 1 -18.02 14.98 9.28
N LEU A 2 -17.25 15.88 8.64
CA LEU A 2 -16.30 15.51 7.59
C LEU A 2 -15.12 14.76 8.22
N LYS A 3 -14.97 13.48 7.93
CA LYS A 3 -13.68 12.80 8.07
C LYS A 3 -12.75 13.39 7.00
N LYS A 4 -11.65 13.96 7.41
CA LYS A 4 -10.64 14.48 6.49
C LYS A 4 -9.41 13.61 6.63
N VAL A 5 -9.21 12.71 5.70
CA VAL A 5 -7.89 12.17 5.40
C VAL A 5 -7.08 13.30 4.81
N LEU A 6 -5.98 13.68 5.44
CA LEU A 6 -5.15 14.79 5.02
C LEU A 6 -3.72 14.29 4.89
N CYS A 7 -3.31 13.97 3.66
CA CYS A 7 -1.89 13.93 3.31
C CYS A 7 -1.32 15.35 3.45
N MET A 8 -0.33 15.54 4.29
CA MET A 8 0.22 16.86 4.59
C MET A 8 1.41 17.22 3.72
N PHE A 9 1.22 18.14 2.84
CA PHE A 9 2.23 19.14 2.50
C PHE A 9 1.55 20.49 2.43
N ILE A 10 2.14 21.52 3.11
CA ILE A 10 1.99 22.96 3.00
C ILE A 10 1.53 23.64 4.30
N LEU A 11 2.54 24.11 5.02
CA LEU A 11 2.47 25.41 5.68
C LEU A 11 3.86 26.06 5.73
N ALA A 12 4.42 26.42 4.58
CA ALA A 12 5.66 27.20 4.49
C ALA A 12 5.52 28.53 3.73
N ALA A 13 4.32 28.91 3.27
CA ALA A 13 4.19 30.05 2.35
C ALA A 13 3.43 31.30 2.87
N VAL A 14 2.90 31.33 4.09
CA VAL A 14 2.06 32.49 4.53
C VAL A 14 2.64 33.33 5.65
N LEU A 15 3.83 33.05 6.21
CA LEU A 15 4.45 33.88 7.27
C LEU A 15 5.73 34.60 6.88
N LEU A 16 5.91 34.94 5.60
CA LEU A 16 7.04 35.75 5.12
C LEU A 16 6.66 37.21 4.92
N SER A 17 6.10 37.85 5.95
CA SER A 17 6.12 39.32 5.99
C SER A 17 5.90 39.81 7.41
N MET A 18 6.86 39.66 8.29
CA MET A 18 7.16 40.57 9.41
C MET A 18 8.23 39.88 10.32
N ALA A 19 9.34 40.59 10.48
CA ALA A 19 10.42 40.33 11.41
C ALA A 19 11.51 39.32 10.98
N GLY A 20 12.62 39.89 10.54
CA GLY A 20 13.87 39.17 10.30
C GLY A 20 14.52 38.65 11.58
N CYS A 21 15.36 37.67 11.41
CA CYS A 21 16.46 37.24 12.27
C CYS A 21 16.27 36.08 13.25
N GLU A 22 15.12 35.43 13.40
CA GLU A 22 15.02 34.25 14.28
C GLU A 22 14.45 32.96 13.61
N VAL A 23 14.10 33.05 12.33
CA VAL A 23 13.44 31.94 11.64
C VAL A 23 14.44 30.85 11.19
N GLU A 24 15.70 31.19 10.93
CA GLU A 24 16.71 30.21 10.52
C GLU A 24 17.10 29.23 11.62
N THR A 25 16.99 29.62 12.90
CA THR A 25 17.34 28.76 14.02
C THR A 25 16.22 27.76 14.33
N LEU A 26 14.96 28.18 14.15
CA LEU A 26 13.79 27.31 14.36
C LEU A 26 13.66 26.28 13.24
N LEU A 27 13.93 26.65 11.99
CA LEU A 27 13.95 25.72 10.85
C LEU A 27 15.05 24.67 10.97
N ASN A 28 16.22 25.01 11.50
CA ASN A 28 17.30 24.06 11.70
C ASN A 28 17.06 23.08 12.86
N ASP A 29 16.19 23.40 13.82
CA ASP A 29 15.85 22.48 14.91
C ASP A 29 14.65 21.57 14.53
N ILE A 30 13.76 22.05 13.67
CA ILE A 30 12.64 21.24 13.11
C ILE A 30 13.13 20.28 12.02
N LEU A 31 14.20 20.62 11.30
CA LEU A 31 14.80 19.78 10.26
C LEU A 31 15.89 18.83 10.77
N LYS A 32 16.18 18.79 12.08
CA LYS A 32 17.03 17.76 12.68
C LYS A 32 16.21 16.53 13.03
N TRP A 33 15.83 15.82 11.98
CA TRP A 33 15.36 14.44 12.13
C TRP A 33 16.52 13.55 12.59
N PRO A 34 16.35 12.65 13.58
CA PRO A 34 17.40 11.76 14.04
C PRO A 34 17.68 10.67 13.00
N GLY A 35 18.76 10.85 12.28
CA GLY A 35 19.38 9.80 11.47
C GLY A 35 19.21 9.98 9.98
N GLU A 36 20.23 10.57 9.35
CA GLU A 36 20.53 10.25 7.95
C GLU A 36 20.87 8.75 7.90
N ARG A 37 19.93 7.93 7.45
CA ARG A 37 20.21 6.54 7.12
C ARG A 37 20.97 6.53 5.81
N GLU A 38 22.17 5.90 5.81
CA GLU A 38 22.89 5.68 4.56
C GLU A 38 22.03 4.81 3.61
N PRO A 39 22.08 5.06 2.29
CA PRO A 39 21.35 4.23 1.33
C PRO A 39 21.76 2.78 1.45
N TRP A 40 20.79 1.88 1.59
CA TRP A 40 21.01 0.44 1.64
C TRP A 40 21.56 -0.06 0.29
N GLU A 41 22.78 -0.65 0.30
CA GLU A 41 23.34 -1.33 -0.87
C GLU A 41 22.89 -2.80 -0.86
N PRO A 42 22.19 -3.28 -1.92
CA PRO A 42 21.78 -4.68 -2.01
C PRO A 42 22.98 -5.60 -2.11
N GLN A 43 23.13 -6.51 -1.16
CA GLN A 43 24.09 -7.60 -1.26
C GLN A 43 23.60 -8.61 -2.29
N LEU A 44 24.30 -8.72 -3.41
CA LEU A 44 24.05 -9.72 -4.44
C LEU A 44 24.19 -11.14 -3.84
N PRO A 45 23.29 -12.07 -4.17
CA PRO A 45 23.37 -13.44 -3.67
C PRO A 45 24.66 -14.12 -4.19
N VAL A 46 25.37 -14.75 -3.27
CA VAL A 46 26.54 -15.58 -3.57
C VAL A 46 26.09 -16.72 -4.47
N GLN A 47 26.60 -16.76 -5.70
CA GLN A 47 26.38 -17.87 -6.62
C GLN A 47 27.07 -19.13 -6.05
N THR A 48 26.28 -20.10 -5.61
CA THR A 48 26.74 -21.46 -5.33
C THR A 48 26.77 -22.23 -6.65
N GLU A 49 27.95 -22.77 -6.99
CA GLU A 49 28.10 -23.62 -8.16
C GLU A 49 27.17 -24.85 -8.10
N PRO A 50 26.56 -25.26 -9.23
CA PRO A 50 25.69 -26.43 -9.25
C PRO A 50 26.52 -27.72 -9.07
N PRO A 51 25.97 -28.76 -8.40
CA PRO A 51 26.63 -30.03 -8.22
C PRO A 51 26.83 -30.75 -9.55
N VAL A 52 28.03 -31.37 -9.70
CA VAL A 52 28.39 -32.16 -10.85
C VAL A 52 27.50 -33.42 -10.92
N VAL A 53 26.74 -33.54 -12.00
CA VAL A 53 25.91 -34.73 -12.28
C VAL A 53 26.77 -35.80 -12.98
N ILE A 54 26.94 -36.96 -12.33
CA ILE A 54 27.55 -38.17 -12.92
C ILE A 54 26.48 -38.83 -13.80
N PRO A 55 26.77 -39.24 -15.05
CA PRO A 55 25.79 -39.89 -15.90
C PRO A 55 25.52 -41.34 -15.41
N ALA A 56 24.25 -41.65 -15.17
CA ALA A 56 23.80 -43.00 -14.95
C ALA A 56 23.55 -43.73 -16.28
N GLU A 57 23.90 -45.03 -16.31
CA GLU A 57 23.78 -45.95 -17.45
C GLU A 57 22.31 -46.02 -17.95
N THR A 58 22.20 -46.07 -19.27
CA THR A 58 20.91 -46.12 -20.01
C THR A 58 20.37 -47.55 -20.01
N GLU A 59 19.22 -47.79 -19.37
CA GLU A 59 18.37 -48.98 -19.64
C GLU A 59 17.50 -48.74 -20.90
N PRO A 60 17.15 -49.82 -21.68
CA PRO A 60 16.38 -49.70 -22.90
C PRO A 60 14.93 -49.30 -22.63
N PRO A 61 14.28 -48.56 -23.56
CA PRO A 61 12.96 -47.96 -23.31
C PRO A 61 11.86 -49.01 -23.22
N ALA A 62 11.13 -48.97 -22.10
CA ALA A 62 9.85 -49.65 -21.97
C ALA A 62 8.81 -48.91 -22.82
N VAL A 63 8.04 -49.67 -23.61
CA VAL A 63 6.92 -49.14 -24.40
C VAL A 63 5.83 -48.63 -23.45
N ILE A 64 5.71 -47.32 -23.35
CA ILE A 64 4.65 -46.64 -22.59
C ILE A 64 3.39 -46.64 -23.46
N PRO A 65 2.19 -47.09 -22.95
CA PRO A 65 0.94 -46.88 -23.63
C PRO A 65 0.70 -45.39 -23.77
N ALA A 66 0.17 -44.94 -24.93
CA ALA A 66 -0.16 -43.56 -25.19
C ALA A 66 -1.08 -43.02 -24.05
N GLU A 67 -0.53 -42.14 -23.23
CA GLU A 67 -1.31 -41.35 -22.28
C GLU A 67 -2.29 -40.48 -23.08
N THR A 68 -3.56 -40.69 -22.81
CA THR A 68 -4.63 -39.79 -23.31
C THR A 68 -4.30 -38.42 -22.68
N GLU A 69 -3.98 -37.42 -23.49
CA GLU A 69 -3.82 -36.04 -23.02
C GLU A 69 -5.05 -35.66 -22.17
N PRO A 70 -4.88 -35.13 -20.96
CA PRO A 70 -6.00 -34.63 -20.18
C PRO A 70 -6.70 -33.55 -20.99
N ALA A 71 -8.05 -33.66 -21.10
CA ALA A 71 -8.85 -32.66 -21.75
C ALA A 71 -8.53 -31.31 -21.11
N THR A 72 -7.96 -30.40 -21.90
CA THR A 72 -7.69 -29.04 -21.48
C THR A 72 -9.05 -28.43 -21.09
N GLU A 73 -9.23 -28.07 -19.83
CA GLU A 73 -10.40 -27.30 -19.40
C GLU A 73 -10.50 -26.04 -20.28
N PRO A 74 -11.70 -25.69 -20.75
CA PRO A 74 -11.86 -24.47 -21.53
C PRO A 74 -11.35 -23.29 -20.69
N ALA A 75 -10.51 -22.45 -21.29
CA ALA A 75 -10.02 -21.24 -20.65
C ALA A 75 -11.22 -20.44 -20.11
N PRO A 76 -11.10 -19.82 -18.92
CA PRO A 76 -12.18 -19.02 -18.36
C PRO A 76 -12.58 -17.94 -19.37
N LEU A 77 -13.89 -17.68 -19.47
CA LEU A 77 -14.46 -16.69 -20.42
C LEU A 77 -14.08 -15.25 -20.05
N HIS A 78 -13.59 -15.04 -18.83
CA HIS A 78 -13.17 -13.75 -18.28
C HIS A 78 -11.89 -13.92 -17.48
N SER A 79 -11.15 -12.82 -17.29
CA SER A 79 -9.97 -12.81 -16.43
C SER A 79 -10.36 -13.04 -14.95
N GLU A 80 -9.41 -13.41 -14.12
CA GLU A 80 -9.59 -13.54 -12.66
C GLU A 80 -9.88 -12.20 -11.98
N LEU A 81 -9.66 -11.08 -12.67
CA LEU A 81 -9.92 -9.73 -12.19
C LEU A 81 -11.34 -9.24 -12.51
N TYR A 82 -12.10 -9.99 -13.32
CA TYR A 82 -13.43 -9.59 -13.74
C TYR A 82 -14.47 -9.73 -12.63
N ILE A 83 -15.15 -8.64 -12.30
CA ILE A 83 -16.30 -8.61 -11.39
C ILE A 83 -17.59 -8.58 -12.21
N PRO A 84 -18.48 -9.60 -12.08
CA PRO A 84 -19.74 -9.64 -12.83
C PRO A 84 -20.62 -8.40 -12.56
N GLY A 85 -20.98 -7.71 -13.63
CA GLY A 85 -21.86 -6.53 -13.55
C GLY A 85 -21.14 -5.21 -13.33
N LEU A 86 -19.82 -5.21 -13.13
CA LEU A 86 -19.01 -4.00 -13.06
C LEU A 86 -18.38 -3.71 -14.43
N ALA A 87 -18.64 -2.54 -15.00
CA ALA A 87 -18.05 -2.16 -16.28
C ALA A 87 -16.59 -1.74 -16.10
N VAL A 88 -15.74 -2.00 -17.10
CA VAL A 88 -14.32 -1.61 -17.03
C VAL A 88 -14.15 -0.10 -16.90
N GLU A 89 -15.05 0.69 -17.45
CA GLU A 89 -15.10 2.14 -17.32
C GLU A 89 -15.27 2.58 -15.87
N ASP A 90 -16.10 1.88 -15.10
CA ASP A 90 -16.31 2.15 -13.67
C ASP A 90 -15.08 1.75 -12.86
N VAL A 91 -14.40 0.65 -13.24
CA VAL A 91 -13.13 0.24 -12.61
C VAL A 91 -12.05 1.29 -12.87
N ILE A 92 -11.93 1.78 -14.10
CA ILE A 92 -10.94 2.83 -14.46
C ILE A 92 -11.23 4.13 -13.71
N LEU A 93 -12.48 4.55 -13.68
CA LEU A 93 -12.88 5.75 -12.96
C LEU A 93 -12.50 5.64 -11.48
N TYR A 94 -12.86 4.52 -10.85
CA TYR A 94 -12.57 4.26 -9.45
C TYR A 94 -11.06 4.20 -9.19
N PHE A 95 -10.30 3.43 -9.98
CA PHE A 95 -8.85 3.33 -9.86
C PHE A 95 -8.15 4.70 -9.97
N ASN A 96 -8.57 5.50 -10.95
CA ASN A 96 -8.00 6.83 -11.13
C ASN A 96 -8.29 7.75 -9.93
N GLU A 97 -9.52 7.73 -9.39
CA GLU A 97 -9.88 8.50 -8.22
C GLU A 97 -9.04 8.11 -7.00
N VAL A 98 -8.93 6.82 -6.70
CA VAL A 98 -8.28 6.38 -5.45
C VAL A 98 -6.76 6.30 -5.53
N CYS A 99 -6.18 6.06 -6.72
CA CYS A 99 -4.73 5.88 -6.88
C CYS A 99 -3.99 7.04 -7.55
N LEU A 100 -4.71 7.94 -8.26
CA LEU A 100 -4.08 8.99 -9.08
C LEU A 100 -4.61 10.39 -8.78
N ASP A 101 -5.76 10.52 -8.11
CA ASP A 101 -6.33 11.84 -7.80
C ASP A 101 -5.71 12.36 -6.51
N ALA A 102 -4.51 12.90 -6.59
CA ALA A 102 -3.88 13.55 -5.44
C ALA A 102 -4.53 14.91 -5.21
N GLU A 103 -5.43 15.01 -4.24
CA GLU A 103 -6.10 16.22 -3.77
C GLU A 103 -5.14 17.40 -3.47
N PHE A 104 -3.84 17.14 -3.42
CA PHE A 104 -2.80 18.05 -2.96
C PHE A 104 -1.63 18.28 -3.93
N SER A 105 -1.79 17.98 -5.23
CA SER A 105 -0.79 18.45 -6.19
C SER A 105 -0.99 19.92 -6.50
N ASP A 106 -0.49 20.81 -5.65
CA ASP A 106 -0.43 22.26 -5.88
C ASP A 106 0.39 22.63 -7.14
N SER A 107 1.09 21.66 -7.74
CA SER A 107 1.95 21.87 -8.91
C SER A 107 1.19 21.95 -10.22
N GLY A 108 -0.05 21.50 -10.29
CA GLY A 108 -0.80 21.37 -11.55
C GLY A 108 -0.23 20.31 -12.49
N ASP A 109 0.74 19.53 -12.04
CA ASP A 109 1.26 18.38 -12.74
C ASP A 109 0.30 17.19 -12.58
N PRO A 110 0.16 16.33 -13.60
CA PRO A 110 -0.67 15.15 -13.49
C PRO A 110 -0.11 14.22 -12.41
N SER A 111 -0.99 13.71 -11.55
CA SER A 111 -0.60 12.71 -10.55
C SER A 111 -0.11 11.45 -11.25
N LEU A 112 0.97 10.88 -10.72
CA LEU A 112 1.57 9.65 -11.21
C LEU A 112 1.38 8.54 -10.17
N LEU A 113 1.23 7.32 -10.65
CA LEU A 113 0.99 6.15 -9.83
C LEU A 113 2.12 5.94 -8.81
N GLN A 114 1.77 5.93 -7.53
CA GLN A 114 2.68 5.66 -6.43
C GLN A 114 2.35 4.31 -5.81
N LYS A 115 3.37 3.52 -5.49
CA LYS A 115 3.23 2.26 -4.78
C LYS A 115 4.56 1.80 -4.20
N TRP A 116 4.53 0.82 -3.32
CA TRP A 116 5.73 0.17 -2.83
C TRP A 116 6.43 -0.61 -3.93
N GLY A 117 7.76 -0.40 -4.03
CA GLY A 117 8.62 -1.14 -4.97
C GLY A 117 9.57 -2.13 -4.27
N GLU A 118 9.74 -2.00 -2.96
CA GLU A 118 10.64 -2.80 -2.12
C GLU A 118 9.84 -3.51 -1.01
N PRO A 119 10.39 -4.59 -0.42
CA PRO A 119 9.72 -5.29 0.68
C PRO A 119 9.41 -4.38 1.87
N ILE A 120 8.22 -4.56 2.43
CA ILE A 120 7.72 -3.80 3.57
C ILE A 120 8.06 -4.55 4.86
N PHE A 121 8.76 -3.86 5.77
CA PHE A 121 9.11 -4.36 7.09
C PHE A 121 8.41 -3.52 8.14
N TYR A 122 7.30 -4.02 8.69
CA TYR A 122 6.53 -3.27 9.65
C TYR A 122 6.98 -3.51 11.09
N GLN A 123 6.86 -2.48 11.91
CA GLN A 123 6.99 -2.56 13.37
C GLN A 123 5.70 -2.04 14.00
N VAL A 124 5.14 -2.83 14.91
CA VAL A 124 3.97 -2.43 15.72
C VAL A 124 4.44 -1.79 17.03
N ASN A 125 3.87 -0.65 17.36
CA ASN A 125 4.21 0.17 18.52
C ASN A 125 2.94 0.53 19.31
N GLY A 126 3.12 0.98 20.56
CA GLY A 126 2.01 1.37 21.45
C GLY A 126 1.34 0.16 22.08
N ASP A 127 0.02 0.23 22.25
CA ASP A 127 -0.78 -0.74 23.00
C ASP A 127 -1.81 -1.49 22.12
N PRO A 128 -1.37 -2.34 21.17
CA PRO A 128 -2.28 -3.15 20.34
C PRO A 128 -2.93 -4.25 21.19
N THR A 129 -4.16 -4.60 20.85
CA THR A 129 -4.79 -5.83 21.38
C THR A 129 -4.35 -7.04 20.54
N PRO A 130 -4.55 -8.28 21.06
CA PRO A 130 -4.32 -9.48 20.25
C PRO A 130 -5.20 -9.55 18.98
N GLU A 131 -6.39 -8.92 19.01
CA GLU A 131 -7.29 -8.86 17.87
C GLU A 131 -6.76 -7.89 16.81
N ASP A 132 -6.21 -6.73 17.20
CA ASP A 132 -5.56 -5.79 16.27
C ASP A 132 -4.42 -6.47 15.50
N LEU A 133 -3.59 -7.23 16.23
CA LEU A 133 -2.49 -7.98 15.60
C LEU A 133 -3.01 -9.05 14.64
N ALA A 134 -4.10 -9.76 15.00
CA ALA A 134 -4.69 -10.77 14.13
C ALA A 134 -5.27 -10.17 12.85
N VAL A 135 -5.90 -8.99 12.90
CA VAL A 135 -6.39 -8.27 11.71
C VAL A 135 -5.21 -7.88 10.80
N LEU A 136 -4.17 -7.28 11.37
CA LEU A 136 -2.97 -6.88 10.64
C LEU A 136 -2.27 -8.07 9.99
N GLU A 137 -2.04 -9.15 10.75
CA GLU A 137 -1.41 -10.38 10.25
C GLU A 137 -2.24 -11.04 9.15
N GLY A 138 -3.58 -11.06 9.29
CA GLY A 138 -4.50 -11.59 8.29
C GLY A 138 -4.42 -10.80 6.98
N PHE A 139 -4.41 -9.48 7.05
CA PHE A 139 -4.29 -8.63 5.88
C PHE A 139 -2.90 -8.76 5.23
N ALA A 140 -1.83 -8.74 6.01
CA ALA A 140 -0.47 -8.96 5.52
C ALA A 140 -0.31 -10.32 4.83
N ALA A 141 -0.91 -11.38 5.38
CA ALA A 141 -0.90 -12.70 4.77
C ALA A 141 -1.60 -12.72 3.41
N TRP A 142 -2.75 -12.05 3.29
CA TRP A 142 -3.47 -11.92 2.02
C TRP A 142 -2.66 -11.10 1.00
N LEU A 143 -2.09 -9.96 1.38
CA LEU A 143 -1.24 -9.13 0.52
C LEU A 143 -0.08 -9.92 -0.06
N ASN A 144 0.54 -10.79 0.72
CA ASN A 144 1.64 -11.65 0.27
C ASN A 144 1.20 -12.72 -0.76
N THR A 145 -0.09 -12.87 -1.03
CA THR A 145 -0.58 -13.74 -2.11
C THR A 145 -0.70 -13.01 -3.45
N LEU A 146 -0.63 -11.67 -3.47
CA LEU A 146 -0.81 -10.88 -4.68
C LEU A 146 0.42 -11.00 -5.59
N GLU A 147 0.17 -11.25 -6.88
CA GLU A 147 1.21 -11.25 -7.90
C GLU A 147 1.82 -9.84 -8.04
N GLY A 148 3.15 -9.76 -7.99
CA GLY A 148 3.89 -8.50 -8.11
C GLY A 148 3.93 -7.63 -6.84
N PHE A 149 3.28 -8.03 -5.75
CA PHE A 149 3.43 -7.36 -4.47
C PHE A 149 4.84 -7.62 -3.89
N PRO A 150 5.56 -6.60 -3.38
CA PRO A 150 6.95 -6.76 -2.95
C PRO A 150 7.11 -7.60 -1.68
N GLY A 151 6.02 -7.87 -0.97
CA GLY A 151 5.98 -8.60 0.28
C GLY A 151 5.95 -7.68 1.50
N ILE A 152 5.23 -8.13 2.55
CA ILE A 152 5.10 -7.45 3.84
C ILE A 152 5.29 -8.44 4.99
N ARG A 153 6.06 -8.04 6.00
CA ARG A 153 6.28 -8.83 7.22
C ARG A 153 6.77 -7.98 8.38
N GLU A 154 6.64 -8.49 9.57
CA GLU A 154 7.22 -7.86 10.75
C GLU A 154 8.75 -7.77 10.64
N ALA A 155 9.31 -6.62 11.05
CA ALA A 155 10.75 -6.38 11.06
C ALA A 155 11.45 -7.28 12.07
N GLY A 156 12.53 -7.94 11.64
CA GLY A 156 13.37 -8.74 12.55
C GLY A 156 14.32 -7.86 13.37
N PRO A 157 14.94 -8.40 14.43
CA PRO A 157 15.78 -7.62 15.37
C PRO A 157 17.00 -6.92 14.74
N GLU A 158 17.47 -7.40 13.59
CA GLU A 158 18.63 -6.85 12.85
C GLU A 158 18.20 -6.10 11.58
N GLN A 159 16.90 -6.02 11.32
CA GLN A 159 16.33 -5.41 10.13
C GLN A 159 15.61 -4.13 10.53
N GLY A 160 15.96 -3.01 9.91
CA GLY A 160 15.22 -1.76 10.10
C GLY A 160 13.81 -1.88 9.53
N GLU A 161 12.84 -1.30 10.21
CA GLU A 161 11.48 -1.10 9.70
C GLU A 161 11.48 0.03 8.67
N ASN A 162 10.56 -0.07 7.71
CA ASN A 162 10.18 1.01 6.79
C ASN A 162 8.68 1.30 6.85
N LEU A 163 7.94 0.62 7.75
CA LEU A 163 6.56 0.91 8.09
C LEU A 163 6.40 0.86 9.62
N GLN A 164 5.99 1.97 10.22
CA GLN A 164 5.68 2.03 11.64
C GLN A 164 4.16 2.09 11.84
N ILE A 165 3.61 1.16 12.60
CA ILE A 165 2.20 1.11 12.95
C ILE A 165 2.06 1.41 14.45
N TRP A 166 1.38 2.50 14.79
CA TRP A 166 1.21 2.99 16.15
C TRP A 166 -0.23 2.85 16.63
N PHE A 167 -0.43 2.10 17.70
CA PHE A 167 -1.68 2.07 18.45
C PHE A 167 -1.56 3.05 19.61
N CYS A 168 -2.18 4.22 19.49
CA CYS A 168 -1.91 5.37 20.34
C CYS A 168 -3.18 6.14 20.72
N SER A 169 -3.09 7.06 21.67
CA SER A 169 -4.19 7.96 22.02
C SER A 169 -4.44 9.00 20.92
N SER A 170 -5.60 9.68 20.97
CA SER A 170 -5.90 10.80 20.06
C SER A 170 -4.87 11.91 20.16
N GLU A 171 -4.36 12.20 21.35
CA GLU A 171 -3.35 13.23 21.59
C GLU A 171 -2.02 12.84 20.96
N GLU A 172 -1.60 11.58 21.10
CA GLU A 172 -0.36 11.06 20.50
C GLU A 172 -0.45 11.00 18.96
N LEU A 173 -1.63 10.68 18.41
CA LEU A 173 -1.88 10.71 16.97
C LEU A 173 -1.65 12.15 16.45
N ILE A 174 -2.23 13.15 17.09
CA ILE A 174 -2.07 14.56 16.73
C ILE A 174 -0.60 15.01 16.87
N GLU A 175 0.07 14.62 17.95
CA GLU A 175 1.48 14.94 18.17
C GLU A 175 2.39 14.38 17.08
N ARG A 176 2.10 13.17 16.58
CA ARG A 176 2.88 12.49 15.55
C ARG A 176 2.57 12.99 14.13
N MET A 177 1.29 13.18 13.86
CA MET A 177 0.78 13.37 12.48
C MET A 177 0.33 14.80 12.20
N GLY A 178 0.02 15.60 13.23
CA GLY A 178 -0.33 17.01 13.15
C GLY A 178 -1.76 17.36 13.57
N ASP A 179 -1.95 18.61 13.98
CA ASP A 179 -3.21 19.14 14.57
C ASP A 179 -4.42 19.07 13.62
N HIS A 180 -4.17 19.01 12.31
CA HIS A 180 -5.23 18.94 11.30
C HIS A 180 -6.00 17.60 11.36
N LEU A 181 -5.45 16.57 11.99
CA LEU A 181 -6.07 15.26 12.19
C LEU A 181 -6.91 15.17 13.48
N TYR A 182 -7.22 16.32 14.08
CA TYR A 182 -8.11 16.33 15.25
C TYR A 182 -9.46 15.67 14.94
N GLY A 183 -9.77 14.61 15.67
CA GLY A 183 -11.01 13.84 15.51
C GLY A 183 -10.94 12.71 14.48
N SER A 184 -9.77 12.46 13.88
CA SER A 184 -9.55 11.26 13.06
C SER A 184 -9.45 10.02 13.93
N ASP A 185 -9.91 8.89 13.44
CA ASP A 185 -9.84 7.59 14.08
C ASP A 185 -8.51 6.87 13.77
N GLY A 186 -7.95 7.16 12.60
CA GLY A 186 -6.63 6.76 12.15
C GLY A 186 -6.03 7.78 11.20
N ALA A 187 -4.79 7.57 10.78
CA ALA A 187 -4.12 8.36 9.76
C ALA A 187 -2.89 7.64 9.24
N VAL A 188 -2.58 7.86 7.97
CA VAL A 188 -1.36 7.39 7.31
C VAL A 188 -0.56 8.55 6.72
N THR A 189 0.76 8.45 6.77
CA THR A 189 1.69 9.32 6.05
C THR A 189 2.81 8.46 5.50
N TYR A 190 3.14 8.65 4.23
CA TYR A 190 4.22 7.93 3.58
C TYR A 190 5.16 8.88 2.84
N TRP A 191 6.38 8.40 2.59
CA TRP A 191 7.41 9.09 1.81
C TRP A 191 7.72 8.27 0.55
N TYR A 192 7.92 8.97 -0.55
CA TYR A 192 8.24 8.35 -1.83
C TYR A 192 9.39 9.09 -2.54
N ASP A 193 10.11 8.34 -3.37
CA ASP A 193 11.10 8.86 -4.30
C ASP A 193 10.90 8.19 -5.66
N ASP A 194 10.89 8.99 -6.72
CA ASP A 194 10.60 8.51 -8.08
C ASP A 194 9.31 7.65 -8.15
N ASN A 195 8.25 8.10 -7.47
CA ASN A 195 6.94 7.43 -7.33
C ASN A 195 6.97 6.05 -6.63
N ARG A 196 8.06 5.70 -5.97
CA ARG A 196 8.17 4.50 -5.12
C ARG A 196 8.06 4.91 -3.66
N ILE A 197 7.09 4.35 -2.99
CA ILE A 197 6.95 4.49 -1.53
C ILE A 197 8.09 3.71 -0.90
N TYR A 198 8.77 4.31 0.08
CA TYR A 198 9.93 3.72 0.76
C TYR A 198 9.87 3.78 2.29
N ASP A 199 9.01 4.63 2.86
CA ASP A 199 8.86 4.78 4.31
C ASP A 199 7.43 5.22 4.63
N GLU A 200 6.87 4.78 5.78
CA GLU A 200 5.47 5.04 6.14
C GLU A 200 5.26 5.02 7.65
N ILE A 201 4.33 5.85 8.11
CA ILE A 201 3.81 5.84 9.47
C ILE A 201 2.28 5.75 9.41
N ILE A 202 1.72 4.78 10.13
CA ILE A 202 0.30 4.63 10.38
C ILE A 202 0.06 4.87 11.87
N CYS A 203 -0.95 5.68 12.21
CA CYS A 203 -1.43 5.86 13.57
C CYS A 203 -2.90 5.43 13.65
N ILE A 204 -3.23 4.60 14.62
CA ILE A 204 -4.57 4.06 14.88
C ILE A 204 -4.92 4.36 16.33
N ARG A 205 -6.09 4.93 16.58
CA ARG A 205 -6.53 5.24 17.96
C ARG A 205 -6.84 3.96 18.72
N ASN A 206 -6.21 3.80 19.88
CA ASN A 206 -6.38 2.65 20.77
C ASN A 206 -7.61 2.75 21.70
N ASP A 207 -8.27 3.92 21.78
CA ASP A 207 -9.49 4.16 22.58
C ASP A 207 -10.79 3.90 21.80
N LEU A 208 -10.71 3.51 20.51
CA LEU A 208 -11.85 3.05 19.73
C LEU A 208 -12.36 1.69 20.25
N ASP A 209 -13.65 1.41 20.07
CA ASP A 209 -14.12 0.05 20.27
C ASP A 209 -13.49 -0.89 19.22
N GLN A 210 -13.38 -2.19 19.57
CA GLN A 210 -12.60 -3.12 18.76
C GLN A 210 -13.17 -3.29 17.35
N TYR A 211 -14.49 -3.25 17.18
CA TYR A 211 -15.10 -3.43 15.87
C TYR A 211 -14.76 -2.28 14.92
N LEU A 212 -14.87 -1.02 15.38
CA LEU A 212 -14.45 0.14 14.61
C LEU A 212 -12.94 0.14 14.35
N ARG A 213 -12.15 -0.23 15.35
CA ARG A 213 -10.69 -0.27 15.23
C ARG A 213 -10.22 -1.27 14.20
N ASN A 214 -10.87 -2.44 14.07
CA ASN A 214 -10.58 -3.40 13.01
C ASN A 214 -10.74 -2.78 11.61
N SER A 215 -11.81 -2.01 11.41
CA SER A 215 -12.05 -1.30 10.15
C SER A 215 -10.97 -0.26 9.89
N VAL A 216 -10.60 0.54 10.89
CA VAL A 216 -9.55 1.57 10.76
C VAL A 216 -8.18 0.95 10.46
N ILE A 217 -7.85 -0.22 11.03
CA ILE A 217 -6.61 -0.94 10.70
C ILE A 217 -6.58 -1.28 9.20
N LEU A 218 -7.68 -1.84 8.68
CA LEU A 218 -7.76 -2.20 7.27
C LEU A 218 -7.67 -0.98 6.36
N GLU A 219 -8.40 0.10 6.69
CA GLU A 219 -8.44 1.36 5.95
C GLU A 219 -7.05 2.00 5.85
N GLU A 220 -6.37 2.21 6.99
CA GLU A 220 -5.10 2.92 7.01
C GLU A 220 -3.97 2.11 6.36
N VAL A 221 -3.93 0.79 6.57
CA VAL A 221 -2.97 -0.07 5.86
C VAL A 221 -3.24 -0.08 4.36
N TYR A 222 -4.52 -0.13 3.95
CA TYR A 222 -4.90 -0.08 2.53
C TYR A 222 -4.46 1.24 1.88
N ASN A 223 -4.73 2.38 2.53
CA ASN A 223 -4.32 3.71 2.06
C ASN A 223 -2.80 3.81 1.90
N GLY A 224 -2.04 3.27 2.84
CA GLY A 224 -0.58 3.25 2.80
C GLY A 224 0.03 2.43 1.66
N LEU A 225 -0.75 1.56 1.03
CA LEU A 225 -0.31 0.76 -0.11
C LEU A 225 -0.37 1.51 -1.46
N GLY A 226 -0.97 2.70 -1.51
CA GLY A 226 -1.08 3.52 -2.71
C GLY A 226 -2.46 4.04 -3.08
N PRO A 227 -3.60 3.41 -2.67
CA PRO A 227 -4.92 4.02 -2.80
C PRO A 227 -5.15 5.07 -1.72
N VAL A 228 -4.66 6.27 -1.95
CA VAL A 228 -4.51 7.33 -0.93
C VAL A 228 -5.71 8.27 -0.81
N GLN A 229 -6.71 8.10 -1.67
CA GLN A 229 -7.86 8.99 -1.74
C GLN A 229 -9.14 8.28 -1.37
N ASP A 230 -9.85 8.82 -0.39
CA ASP A 230 -11.21 8.40 -0.08
C ASP A 230 -12.15 8.70 -1.25
N THR A 231 -13.16 7.85 -1.44
CA THR A 231 -14.07 7.93 -2.56
C THR A 231 -15.54 7.93 -2.14
N ALA A 232 -16.38 8.66 -2.86
CA ALA A 232 -17.83 8.59 -2.74
C ALA A 232 -18.46 7.60 -3.75
N LEU A 233 -17.68 7.03 -4.66
CA LEU A 233 -18.19 6.19 -5.75
C LEU A 233 -18.66 4.81 -5.28
N ARG A 234 -18.05 4.28 -4.21
CA ARG A 234 -18.31 2.91 -3.74
C ARG A 234 -18.60 2.88 -2.24
N PRO A 235 -19.88 2.89 -1.84
CA PRO A 235 -20.27 2.84 -0.43
C PRO A 235 -19.89 1.53 0.30
N ASP A 236 -19.51 0.51 -0.44
CA ASP A 236 -19.06 -0.79 0.04
C ASP A 236 -17.54 -0.88 0.22
N SER A 237 -16.76 0.10 -0.24
CA SER A 237 -15.30 0.10 -0.13
C SER A 237 -14.81 0.41 1.29
N LEU A 238 -13.59 -0.08 1.62
CA LEU A 238 -12.84 0.29 2.83
C LEU A 238 -12.63 1.81 2.95
N ILE A 239 -12.37 2.47 1.81
CA ILE A 239 -12.03 3.89 1.72
C ILE A 239 -13.24 4.74 1.28
N TYR A 240 -14.45 4.34 1.70
CA TYR A 240 -15.64 5.15 1.45
C TYR A 240 -15.59 6.44 2.28
N SER A 241 -15.74 7.61 1.61
CA SER A 241 -15.58 8.94 2.21
C SER A 241 -16.59 9.32 3.31
N GLU A 242 -17.70 8.56 3.44
CA GLU A 242 -18.61 8.66 4.57
C GLU A 242 -18.32 7.57 5.60
N PHE A 243 -19.00 7.62 6.75
CA PHE A 243 -18.77 6.63 7.80
C PHE A 243 -19.17 5.21 7.36
N SER A 244 -18.24 4.29 7.45
CA SER A 244 -18.42 2.86 7.22
C SER A 244 -17.54 2.05 8.17
N GLU A 245 -17.86 0.79 8.39
CA GLU A 245 -17.13 -0.10 9.30
C GLU A 245 -16.93 -1.49 8.64
N PRO A 246 -16.30 -1.58 7.45
CA PRO A 246 -16.03 -2.85 6.80
C PRO A 246 -15.05 -3.67 7.64
N GLN A 247 -15.31 -4.98 7.76
CA GLN A 247 -14.48 -5.91 8.55
C GLN A 247 -13.57 -6.77 7.66
N GLU A 248 -13.66 -6.62 6.36
CA GLU A 248 -12.89 -7.34 5.34
C GLU A 248 -12.84 -6.52 4.06
N LEU A 249 -11.88 -6.80 3.17
CA LEU A 249 -11.85 -6.20 1.86
C LEU A 249 -13.08 -6.61 1.05
N THR A 250 -13.61 -5.67 0.28
CA THR A 250 -14.66 -5.96 -0.68
C THR A 250 -14.08 -6.36 -2.03
N ASP A 251 -14.93 -6.83 -2.94
CA ASP A 251 -14.49 -7.21 -4.28
C ASP A 251 -13.74 -6.11 -5.02
N ILE A 252 -14.15 -4.83 -4.82
CA ILE A 252 -13.51 -3.69 -5.45
C ILE A 252 -12.17 -3.36 -4.79
N ASP A 253 -12.06 -3.45 -3.47
CA ASP A 253 -10.82 -3.19 -2.74
C ASP A 253 -9.75 -4.21 -3.15
N GLU A 254 -10.12 -5.49 -3.21
CA GLU A 254 -9.24 -6.54 -3.71
C GLU A 254 -8.81 -6.30 -5.16
N LEU A 255 -9.77 -5.92 -6.04
CA LEU A 255 -9.50 -5.66 -7.44
C LEU A 255 -8.48 -4.52 -7.60
N ILE A 256 -8.65 -3.43 -6.86
CA ILE A 256 -7.73 -2.28 -6.94
C ILE A 256 -6.31 -2.69 -6.55
N LEU A 257 -6.13 -3.42 -5.45
CA LEU A 257 -4.79 -3.88 -5.05
C LEU A 257 -4.21 -4.90 -6.04
N LYS A 258 -5.01 -5.80 -6.58
CA LYS A 258 -4.59 -6.74 -7.63
C LYS A 258 -4.14 -6.01 -8.91
N LEU A 259 -4.84 -4.94 -9.30
CA LEU A 259 -4.46 -4.09 -10.44
C LEU A 259 -3.21 -3.27 -10.12
N LEU A 260 -3.18 -2.58 -8.97
CA LEU A 260 -2.08 -1.74 -8.53
C LEU A 260 -0.75 -2.49 -8.49
N TYR A 261 -0.75 -3.72 -7.95
CA TYR A 261 0.45 -4.53 -7.81
C TYR A 261 0.68 -5.49 -8.98
N HIS A 262 -0.21 -5.55 -9.98
CA HIS A 262 0.07 -6.34 -11.17
C HIS A 262 1.43 -5.98 -11.78
N PRO A 263 2.25 -6.93 -12.27
CA PRO A 263 3.57 -6.66 -12.83
C PRO A 263 3.59 -5.64 -13.97
N ASP A 264 2.49 -5.54 -14.74
CA ASP A 264 2.37 -4.58 -15.85
C ASP A 264 1.97 -3.17 -15.39
N MET A 265 1.55 -3.00 -14.13
CA MET A 265 1.23 -1.71 -13.53
C MET A 265 2.49 -1.17 -12.85
N VAL A 266 3.16 -0.20 -13.44
CA VAL A 266 4.46 0.30 -12.98
C VAL A 266 4.30 1.66 -12.32
N TRP A 267 5.01 1.91 -11.21
CA TRP A 267 5.05 3.25 -10.58
C TRP A 267 5.48 4.32 -11.60
N GLY A 268 4.96 5.52 -11.46
CA GLY A 268 5.20 6.62 -12.38
C GLY A 268 4.33 6.60 -13.64
N MET A 269 3.42 5.63 -13.80
CA MET A 269 2.40 5.67 -14.85
C MET A 269 1.40 6.80 -14.60
N ASN A 270 0.97 7.43 -15.69
CA ASN A 270 -0.16 8.38 -15.66
C ASN A 270 -1.50 7.64 -15.90
N ALA A 271 -2.61 8.38 -15.78
CA ALA A 271 -3.97 7.81 -15.93
C ALA A 271 -4.18 7.08 -17.26
N GLU A 272 -3.70 7.62 -18.38
CA GLU A 272 -3.86 6.98 -19.71
C GLU A 272 -3.12 5.63 -19.78
N GLN A 273 -1.91 5.57 -19.24
CA GLN A 273 -1.12 4.33 -19.19
C GLN A 273 -1.76 3.29 -18.26
N CYS A 274 -2.27 3.71 -17.10
CA CYS A 274 -2.99 2.83 -16.18
C CYS A 274 -4.28 2.29 -16.83
N GLU A 275 -5.05 3.15 -17.50
CA GLU A 275 -6.26 2.76 -18.24
C GLU A 275 -5.96 1.68 -19.29
N GLU A 276 -4.89 1.84 -20.08
CA GLU A 276 -4.49 0.84 -21.07
C GLU A 276 -4.22 -0.52 -20.44
N VAL A 277 -3.53 -0.55 -19.30
CA VAL A 277 -3.25 -1.79 -18.55
C VAL A 277 -4.54 -2.40 -18.00
N ILE A 278 -5.39 -1.60 -17.35
CA ILE A 278 -6.67 -2.07 -16.77
C ILE A 278 -7.56 -2.69 -17.85
N ARG A 279 -7.75 -2.02 -19.01
CA ARG A 279 -8.57 -2.55 -20.11
C ARG A 279 -8.06 -3.88 -20.62
N ARG A 280 -6.76 -4.09 -20.64
CA ARG A 280 -6.15 -5.35 -21.10
C ARG A 280 -6.30 -6.48 -20.10
N LEU A 281 -6.26 -6.18 -18.80
CA LEU A 281 -6.25 -7.16 -17.72
C LEU A 281 -7.68 -7.57 -17.28
N TYR A 282 -8.64 -6.68 -17.40
CA TYR A 282 -9.98 -6.87 -16.83
C TYR A 282 -10.85 -7.88 -17.58
N TYR A 283 -10.65 -8.09 -18.90
CA TYR A 283 -11.47 -8.99 -19.73
C TYR A 283 -10.77 -10.31 -20.09
#